data_5e2ebd90089c88ea5ab7962388cf513d
#
_entry.id   5e2ebd90089c88ea5ab7962388cf513d
#
_cell.length_a   1.000
_cell.length_b   1.000
_cell.length_c   1.000
_cell.angle_alpha   90.00
_cell.angle_beta   90.00
_cell.angle_gamma   90.00
#
_symmetry.space_group_name_H-M   'P 1'
#
loop_
_entity.id
_entity.type
_entity.pdbx_description
1 polymer ?
#
loop_
_entity_poly.entity_id
_entity_poly.type
_entity_poly.pdbx_seq_one_letter_code
_entity_poly.pdbx_strand_id
1 'polypeptide(L)'
;DFRNSGNLGKGKVFDPENPPYRNLSYDFASQRNRAFKDIPFMNHLGVYAEENIQWLMGKHELNISAGIRWDKVCGFGDGFSPRINASVDIIPRHLTLRGAYGITLKAPTLLYMYPDKAYFDLVNFNNASTSAPDGQKFQVITTRVFDAGNKNLEMAKNKKCELGLDLKFNKMRFFITAYQEKC
;
A
#
# COMPACT_ATOMS: atom_id res chain seq x y z
N ASP A 1 13.53 -6.87 -11.15
CA ASP A 1 12.22 -7.32 -10.69
C ASP A 1 11.14 -6.58 -11.47
N PHE A 2 10.26 -7.31 -12.13
CA PHE A 2 9.11 -6.76 -12.83
C PHE A 2 7.85 -7.46 -12.34
N ARG A 3 6.84 -6.67 -11.94
CA ARG A 3 5.56 -7.19 -11.48
C ARG A 3 4.43 -6.51 -12.22
N ASN A 4 3.53 -7.31 -12.77
CA ASN A 4 2.26 -6.86 -13.33
C ASN A 4 1.14 -7.33 -12.41
N SER A 5 0.34 -6.41 -11.89
CA SER A 5 -0.75 -6.71 -10.97
C SER A 5 -2.05 -6.09 -11.47
N GLY A 6 -3.08 -6.89 -11.56
CA GLY A 6 -4.39 -6.46 -12.00
C GLY A 6 -5.41 -7.59 -11.96
N ASN A 7 -6.63 -7.28 -12.32
CA ASN A 7 -7.70 -8.25 -12.42
C ASN A 7 -7.96 -8.57 -13.90
N LEU A 8 -7.93 -9.86 -14.26
CA LEU A 8 -8.19 -10.33 -15.64
C LEU A 8 -9.66 -10.25 -16.06
N GLY A 9 -10.49 -9.61 -15.27
CA GLY A 9 -11.85 -9.23 -15.67
C GLY A 9 -12.87 -10.36 -15.67
N LYS A 10 -12.57 -11.51 -15.07
CA LYS A 10 -13.55 -12.61 -14.94
C LYS A 10 -14.62 -12.36 -13.86
N GLY A 11 -14.46 -11.32 -13.04
CA GLY A 11 -15.49 -10.88 -12.10
C GLY A 11 -16.41 -9.87 -12.76
N LYS A 12 -17.64 -10.23 -13.04
CA LYS A 12 -18.68 -9.26 -13.36
C LYS A 12 -19.04 -8.54 -12.05
N VAL A 13 -18.68 -7.28 -11.95
CA VAL A 13 -19.14 -6.42 -10.85
C VAL A 13 -20.58 -5.95 -11.11
N PHE A 14 -21.03 -6.06 -12.36
CA PHE A 14 -22.40 -5.77 -12.77
C PHE A 14 -22.97 -6.97 -13.52
N ASP A 15 -24.00 -7.57 -12.96
CA ASP A 15 -24.87 -8.51 -13.64
C ASP A 15 -26.18 -7.79 -14.00
N PRO A 16 -26.51 -7.64 -15.30
CA PRO A 16 -27.75 -6.99 -15.69
C PRO A 16 -29.01 -7.76 -15.23
N GLU A 17 -28.88 -9.06 -14.99
CA GLU A 17 -29.96 -9.90 -14.46
C GLU A 17 -30.13 -9.73 -12.94
N ASN A 18 -29.01 -9.37 -12.24
CA ASN A 18 -28.99 -9.04 -10.83
C ASN A 18 -28.39 -7.64 -10.64
N PRO A 19 -29.18 -6.59 -10.91
CA PRO A 19 -28.67 -5.23 -10.76
C PRO A 19 -28.26 -4.98 -9.31
N PRO A 20 -27.23 -4.13 -9.07
CA PRO A 20 -26.76 -3.87 -7.73
C PRO A 20 -27.92 -3.41 -6.85
N TYR A 21 -28.00 -3.99 -5.67
CA TYR A 21 -28.93 -3.55 -4.65
C TYR A 21 -28.66 -2.08 -4.36
N ARG A 22 -29.62 -1.20 -4.69
CA ARG A 22 -29.58 0.17 -4.25
C ARG A 22 -29.87 0.18 -2.76
N ASN A 23 -28.86 0.39 -1.97
CA ASN A 23 -29.08 0.68 -0.57
C ASN A 23 -29.74 2.07 -0.50
N LEU A 24 -31.04 2.07 -0.35
CA LEU A 24 -31.85 3.28 -0.10
C LEU A 24 -31.72 3.73 1.35
N SER A 25 -30.76 3.19 2.11
CA SER A 25 -30.48 3.70 3.45
C SER A 25 -30.08 5.17 3.34
N TYR A 26 -30.47 5.92 4.35
CA TYR A 26 -30.29 7.37 4.48
C TYR A 26 -28.83 7.87 4.42
N ASP A 27 -27.88 6.98 4.21
CA ASP A 27 -26.50 7.32 3.90
C ASP A 27 -26.45 7.79 2.43
N PHE A 28 -26.24 9.07 2.29
CA PHE A 28 -26.34 9.84 1.04
C PHE A 28 -25.44 9.36 -0.11
N ALA A 29 -24.54 8.43 0.12
CA ALA A 29 -23.67 7.87 -0.91
C ALA A 29 -24.09 6.46 -1.29
N SER A 30 -24.53 6.25 -2.52
CA SER A 30 -24.83 4.93 -3.06
C SER A 30 -23.63 4.40 -3.84
N GLN A 31 -23.13 3.23 -3.45
CA GLN A 31 -22.10 2.54 -4.21
C GLN A 31 -22.69 1.99 -5.50
N ARG A 32 -22.00 2.17 -6.62
CA ARG A 32 -22.30 1.52 -7.89
C ARG A 32 -21.29 0.40 -8.11
N ASN A 33 -21.74 -0.72 -8.61
CA ASN A 33 -20.83 -1.77 -9.00
C ASN A 33 -19.93 -1.30 -10.14
N ARG A 34 -18.64 -1.58 -10.02
CA ARG A 34 -17.62 -1.22 -10.97
C ARG A 34 -17.10 -2.48 -11.65
N ALA A 35 -16.92 -2.46 -12.95
CA ALA A 35 -16.29 -3.57 -13.65
C ALA A 35 -14.78 -3.60 -13.31
N PHE A 36 -14.26 -4.73 -12.88
CA PHE A 36 -12.81 -4.89 -12.62
C PHE A 36 -11.95 -4.62 -13.86
N LYS A 37 -12.49 -4.85 -15.06
CA LYS A 37 -11.83 -4.49 -16.33
C LYS A 37 -11.55 -3.00 -16.50
N ASP A 38 -12.27 -2.14 -15.78
CA ASP A 38 -12.11 -0.69 -15.83
C ASP A 38 -10.97 -0.20 -14.93
N ILE A 39 -10.36 -1.11 -14.16
CA ILE A 39 -9.19 -0.83 -13.33
C ILE A 39 -7.95 -1.23 -14.14
N PRO A 40 -7.07 -0.27 -14.49
CA PRO A 40 -5.86 -0.59 -15.24
C PRO A 40 -4.91 -1.47 -14.45
N PHE A 41 -4.10 -2.25 -15.17
CA PHE A 41 -3.04 -3.03 -14.56
C PHE A 41 -1.95 -2.11 -13.99
N MET A 42 -1.47 -2.46 -12.81
CA MET A 42 -0.32 -1.80 -12.19
C MET A 42 0.95 -2.52 -12.61
N ASN A 43 1.80 -1.85 -13.35
CA ASN A 43 3.13 -2.32 -13.71
C ASN A 43 4.15 -1.72 -12.73
N HIS A 44 4.93 -2.58 -12.12
CA HIS A 44 5.97 -2.23 -11.18
C HIS A 44 7.31 -2.76 -11.68
N LEU A 45 8.27 -1.86 -11.85
CA LEU A 45 9.66 -2.16 -12.17
C LEU A 45 10.54 -1.80 -10.98
N GLY A 46 11.37 -2.75 -10.52
CA GLY A 46 12.33 -2.52 -9.45
C GLY A 46 13.74 -2.97 -9.87
N VAL A 47 14.72 -2.11 -9.65
CA VAL A 47 16.15 -2.40 -9.81
C VAL A 47 16.84 -2.17 -8.49
N TYR A 48 17.72 -3.08 -8.10
CA TYR A 48 18.47 -2.94 -6.85
C TYR A 48 19.94 -3.33 -7.04
N ALA A 49 20.79 -2.73 -6.23
CA ALA A 49 22.18 -3.08 -6.06
C ALA A 49 22.49 -3.18 -4.57
N GLU A 50 23.28 -4.14 -4.19
CA GLU A 50 23.69 -4.37 -2.81
C GLU A 50 25.14 -4.85 -2.78
N GLU A 51 25.90 -4.33 -1.82
CA GLU A 51 27.28 -4.71 -1.55
C GLU A 51 27.41 -5.13 -0.08
N ASN A 52 28.14 -6.21 0.16
CA ASN A 52 28.43 -6.75 1.48
C ASN A 52 29.94 -6.78 1.69
N ILE A 53 30.42 -6.05 2.66
CA ILE A 53 31.82 -5.92 2.99
C ILE A 53 32.05 -6.56 4.36
N GLN A 54 32.97 -7.51 4.41
CA GLN A 54 33.47 -8.10 5.63
C GLN A 54 34.93 -7.72 5.81
N TRP A 55 35.23 -7.05 6.90
CA TRP A 55 36.60 -6.61 7.19
C TRP A 55 37.06 -7.15 8.53
N LEU A 56 38.17 -7.87 8.51
CA LEU A 56 38.81 -8.43 9.68
C LEU A 56 39.94 -7.47 10.18
N MET A 57 39.71 -6.90 11.36
CA MET A 57 40.66 -6.02 12.03
C MET A 57 41.28 -6.74 13.23
N GLY A 58 42.27 -7.60 12.97
CA GLY A 58 42.85 -8.46 13.98
C GLY A 58 41.86 -9.50 14.50
N LYS A 59 41.38 -9.34 15.74
CA LYS A 59 40.38 -10.21 16.34
C LYS A 59 38.93 -9.69 16.21
N HIS A 60 38.77 -8.48 15.69
CA HIS A 60 37.47 -7.82 15.51
C HIS A 60 37.00 -8.00 14.08
N GLU A 61 35.71 -8.21 13.93
CA GLU A 61 35.06 -8.34 12.64
C GLU A 61 34.10 -7.19 12.44
N LEU A 62 34.24 -6.49 11.32
CA LEU A 62 33.31 -5.46 10.86
C LEU A 62 32.58 -5.97 9.64
N ASN A 63 31.26 -6.02 9.71
CA ASN A 63 30.41 -6.35 8.60
C ASN A 63 29.57 -5.13 8.23
N ILE A 64 29.56 -4.75 6.95
CA ILE A 64 28.75 -3.67 6.40
C ILE A 64 27.98 -4.22 5.21
N SER A 65 26.68 -4.03 5.21
CA SER A 65 25.80 -4.30 4.07
C SER A 65 25.13 -2.99 3.66
N ALA A 66 25.38 -2.54 2.45
CA ALA A 66 24.80 -1.33 1.90
C ALA A 66 24.05 -1.67 0.60
N GLY A 67 22.85 -1.15 0.45
CA GLY A 67 22.03 -1.39 -0.74
C GLY A 67 21.19 -0.19 -1.11
N ILE A 68 20.86 -0.11 -2.38
CA ILE A 68 19.92 0.87 -2.91
C ILE A 68 18.96 0.16 -3.86
N ARG A 69 17.69 0.47 -3.73
CA ARG A 69 16.67 0.01 -4.63
C ARG A 69 15.94 1.21 -5.24
N TRP A 70 15.74 1.17 -6.54
CA TRP A 70 14.86 2.07 -7.26
C TRP A 70 13.63 1.31 -7.70
N ASP A 71 12.45 1.87 -7.39
CA ASP A 71 11.16 1.32 -7.75
C ASP A 71 10.38 2.33 -8.58
N LYS A 72 9.81 1.88 -9.68
CA LYS A 72 8.91 2.66 -10.54
C LYS A 72 7.58 1.95 -10.69
N VAL A 73 6.51 2.67 -10.37
CA VAL A 73 5.14 2.22 -10.60
C VAL A 73 4.57 3.02 -11.76
N CYS A 74 4.28 2.36 -12.88
CA CYS A 74 3.80 3.01 -14.09
C CYS A 74 2.45 3.70 -13.82
N GLY A 75 2.34 4.95 -14.25
CA GLY A 75 1.14 5.78 -14.04
C GLY A 75 1.06 6.45 -12.67
N PHE A 76 2.07 6.22 -11.78
CA PHE A 76 2.03 6.73 -10.42
C PHE A 76 3.29 7.54 -10.03
N GLY A 77 4.48 6.93 -10.13
CA GLY A 77 5.73 7.59 -9.75
C GLY A 77 6.86 6.60 -9.51
N ASP A 78 7.98 7.13 -9.06
CA ASP A 78 9.17 6.37 -8.72
C ASP A 78 9.84 6.87 -7.45
N GLY A 79 10.79 6.09 -6.92
CA GLY A 79 11.53 6.49 -5.75
C GLY A 79 12.66 5.54 -5.39
N PHE A 80 13.51 5.98 -4.46
CA PHE A 80 14.68 5.26 -3.99
C PHE A 80 14.52 4.79 -2.55
N SER A 81 14.95 3.56 -2.30
CA SER A 81 14.94 2.89 -1.01
C SER A 81 16.37 2.49 -0.62
N PRO A 82 17.19 3.42 -0.11
CA PRO A 82 18.52 3.09 0.39
C PRO A 82 18.42 2.34 1.72
N ARG A 83 19.36 1.43 1.96
CA ARG A 83 19.55 0.75 3.25
C ARG A 83 21.03 0.54 3.55
N ILE A 84 21.36 0.62 4.82
CA ILE A 84 22.68 0.29 5.32
C ILE A 84 22.54 -0.44 6.65
N ASN A 85 23.29 -1.51 6.82
CA ASN A 85 23.43 -2.24 8.06
C ASN A 85 24.93 -2.36 8.36
N ALA A 86 25.31 -2.19 9.60
CA ALA A 86 26.67 -2.38 10.04
C ALA A 86 26.69 -3.15 11.36
N SER A 87 27.64 -4.04 11.53
CA SER A 87 27.90 -4.69 12.82
C SER A 87 29.40 -4.79 13.05
N VAL A 88 29.80 -4.56 14.29
CA VAL A 88 31.20 -4.66 14.70
C VAL A 88 31.32 -5.42 16.01
N ASP A 89 32.25 -6.37 16.06
CA ASP A 89 32.59 -7.06 17.28
C ASP A 89 33.45 -6.19 18.16
N ILE A 90 32.88 -5.58 19.22
CA ILE A 90 33.59 -4.79 20.23
C ILE A 90 34.46 -5.68 21.08
N ILE A 91 33.89 -6.78 21.55
CA ILE A 91 34.61 -7.83 22.26
C ILE A 91 34.40 -9.11 21.46
N PRO A 92 35.47 -9.66 20.84
CA PRO A 92 35.34 -10.82 19.98
C PRO A 92 34.60 -11.97 20.65
N ARG A 93 33.60 -12.51 19.98
CA ARG A 93 32.71 -13.60 20.45
C ARG A 93 31.80 -13.26 21.63
N HIS A 94 31.87 -12.07 22.24
CA HIS A 94 31.10 -11.71 23.43
C HIS A 94 30.17 -10.51 23.23
N LEU A 95 30.62 -9.46 22.57
CA LEU A 95 29.85 -8.25 22.42
C LEU A 95 29.92 -7.72 20.97
N THR A 96 28.77 -7.66 20.32
CA THR A 96 28.62 -7.10 18.99
C THR A 96 27.70 -5.88 19.04
N LEU A 97 28.15 -4.77 18.49
CA LEU A 97 27.34 -3.58 18.24
C LEU A 97 26.76 -3.66 16.84
N ARG A 98 25.46 -3.38 16.69
CA ARG A 98 24.76 -3.33 15.41
C ARG A 98 24.10 -1.97 15.20
N GLY A 99 24.13 -1.49 13.97
CA GLY A 99 23.39 -0.32 13.54
C GLY A 99 22.74 -0.57 12.19
N ALA A 100 21.55 -0.04 11.99
CA ALA A 100 20.85 -0.13 10.72
C ALA A 100 20.09 1.17 10.42
N TYR A 101 20.11 1.57 9.16
CA TYR A 101 19.26 2.64 8.65
C TYR A 101 18.68 2.24 7.30
N GLY A 102 17.41 2.53 7.10
CA GLY A 102 16.77 2.24 5.84
C GLY A 102 15.55 3.11 5.56
N ILE A 103 15.30 3.29 4.26
CA ILE A 103 14.09 3.90 3.76
C ILE A 103 13.36 2.84 2.94
N THR A 104 12.07 2.65 3.24
CA THR A 104 11.21 1.74 2.48
C THR A 104 10.10 2.56 1.83
N LEU A 105 9.88 2.31 0.55
CA LEU A 105 8.79 2.88 -0.21
C LEU A 105 7.69 1.84 -0.41
N LYS A 106 6.45 2.27 -0.29
CA LYS A 106 5.28 1.44 -0.57
C LYS A 106 4.34 2.18 -1.50
N ALA A 107 4.11 1.62 -2.67
CA ALA A 107 3.10 2.12 -3.58
C ALA A 107 1.69 1.93 -2.99
N PRO A 108 0.78 2.87 -3.23
CA PRO A 108 -0.63 2.68 -2.92
C PRO A 108 -1.19 1.46 -3.65
N THR A 109 -2.22 0.87 -3.08
CA THR A 109 -2.93 -0.22 -3.75
C THR A 109 -3.80 0.32 -4.89
N LEU A 110 -4.17 -0.56 -5.83
CA LEU A 110 -5.05 -0.22 -6.95
C LEU A 110 -6.36 0.45 -6.50
N LEU A 111 -6.87 0.08 -5.32
CA LEU A 111 -8.08 0.67 -4.75
C LEU A 111 -7.93 2.17 -4.46
N TYR A 112 -6.78 2.59 -3.94
CA TYR A 112 -6.50 4.01 -3.68
C TYR A 112 -6.11 4.78 -4.94
N MET A 113 -5.45 4.13 -5.88
CA MET A 113 -5.05 4.73 -7.15
C MET A 113 -6.27 4.97 -8.07
N TYR A 114 -7.22 4.05 -8.03
CA TYR A 114 -8.43 4.07 -8.86
C TYR A 114 -9.68 3.83 -8.00
N PRO A 115 -10.02 4.78 -7.11
CA PRO A 115 -11.22 4.66 -6.28
C PRO A 115 -12.48 4.71 -7.11
N ASP A 116 -13.56 4.18 -6.57
CA ASP A 116 -14.88 4.35 -7.18
C ASP A 116 -15.36 5.79 -7.06
N LYS A 117 -16.18 6.21 -8.02
CA LYS A 117 -16.90 7.47 -7.93
C LYS A 117 -17.93 7.39 -6.81
N ALA A 118 -18.09 8.47 -6.08
CA ALA A 118 -19.17 8.59 -5.10
C ALA A 118 -20.43 9.11 -5.79
N TYR A 119 -21.54 8.39 -5.60
CA TYR A 119 -22.85 8.71 -6.20
C TYR A 119 -23.83 9.08 -5.11
N PHE A 120 -24.43 10.25 -5.22
CA PHE A 120 -25.46 10.74 -4.32
C PHE A 120 -26.80 10.81 -5.06
N ASP A 121 -27.71 9.92 -4.71
CA ASP A 121 -29.04 9.84 -5.30
C ASP A 121 -30.02 10.65 -4.47
N LEU A 122 -30.50 11.75 -5.00
CA LEU A 122 -31.49 12.64 -4.40
C LEU A 122 -32.86 12.35 -5.01
N VAL A 123 -33.80 11.86 -4.22
CA VAL A 123 -35.17 11.66 -4.66
C VAL A 123 -35.90 12.99 -4.71
N ASN A 124 -36.17 13.48 -5.90
CA ASN A 124 -36.90 14.74 -6.13
C ASN A 124 -38.42 14.54 -6.09
N PHE A 125 -38.86 13.41 -6.59
CA PHE A 125 -40.28 13.04 -6.60
C PHE A 125 -40.42 11.52 -6.48
N ASN A 126 -41.39 11.08 -5.71
CA ASN A 126 -41.69 9.64 -5.53
C ASN A 126 -43.20 9.42 -5.50
N ASN A 127 -43.74 8.82 -6.54
CA ASN A 127 -45.11 8.36 -6.63
C ASN A 127 -45.15 6.84 -6.83
N ALA A 128 -44.21 6.09 -6.25
CA ALA A 128 -44.14 4.64 -6.34
C ALA A 128 -44.98 3.92 -5.26
N SER A 129 -46.01 4.59 -4.71
CA SER A 129 -46.90 4.02 -3.72
C SER A 129 -47.69 2.85 -4.29
N THR A 130 -47.96 1.82 -3.49
CA THR A 130 -48.78 0.67 -3.85
C THR A 130 -50.23 1.05 -4.21
N SER A 131 -50.70 2.20 -3.70
CA SER A 131 -52.07 2.72 -3.97
C SER A 131 -52.17 3.51 -5.28
N ALA A 132 -51.06 3.85 -5.92
CA ALA A 132 -51.07 4.55 -7.19
C ALA A 132 -51.42 3.58 -8.35
N PRO A 133 -52.20 4.02 -9.37
CA PRO A 133 -52.38 3.24 -10.60
C PRO A 133 -51.05 2.92 -11.27
N ASP A 134 -50.92 1.72 -11.86
CA ASP A 134 -49.62 1.26 -12.40
C ASP A 134 -49.00 2.20 -13.43
N GLY A 135 -49.81 2.87 -14.26
CA GLY A 135 -49.32 3.86 -15.21
C GLY A 135 -48.83 5.19 -14.60
N GLN A 136 -49.01 5.40 -13.29
CA GLN A 136 -48.63 6.62 -12.57
C GLN A 136 -47.56 6.36 -11.53
N LYS A 137 -47.07 5.13 -11.40
CA LYS A 137 -45.98 4.76 -10.49
C LYS A 137 -44.66 5.15 -11.10
N PHE A 138 -44.08 6.25 -10.64
CA PHE A 138 -42.72 6.66 -11.05
C PHE A 138 -41.98 7.41 -9.97
N GLN A 139 -40.67 7.44 -10.10
CA GLN A 139 -39.76 8.13 -9.19
C GLN A 139 -38.77 8.94 -10.02
N VAL A 140 -38.56 10.19 -9.63
CA VAL A 140 -37.54 11.08 -10.21
C VAL A 140 -36.38 11.22 -9.25
N ILE A 141 -35.20 10.83 -9.71
CA ILE A 141 -33.95 10.86 -8.90
C ILE A 141 -32.93 11.73 -9.64
N THR A 142 -32.33 12.67 -8.94
CA THR A 142 -31.14 13.38 -9.39
C THR A 142 -29.91 12.73 -8.78
N THR A 143 -29.00 12.20 -9.62
CA THR A 143 -27.74 11.64 -9.17
C THR A 143 -26.63 12.68 -9.32
N ARG A 144 -25.95 13.02 -8.22
CA ARG A 144 -24.70 13.78 -8.24
C ARG A 144 -23.53 12.80 -8.17
N VAL A 145 -22.53 13.00 -9.03
CA VAL A 145 -21.37 12.15 -9.16
C VAL A 145 -20.13 12.93 -8.77
N PHE A 146 -19.37 12.41 -7.82
CA PHE A 146 -18.09 12.99 -7.37
C PHE A 146 -16.95 12.02 -7.69
N ASP A 147 -15.87 12.58 -8.23
CA ASP A 147 -14.63 11.84 -8.41
C ASP A 147 -13.86 11.82 -7.07
N ALA A 148 -13.68 10.63 -6.50
CA ALA A 148 -12.95 10.42 -5.25
C ALA A 148 -11.42 10.24 -5.49
N GLY A 149 -10.97 10.35 -6.74
CA GLY A 149 -9.56 10.19 -7.12
C GLY A 149 -8.67 11.26 -6.52
N ASN A 150 -7.62 10.85 -5.82
CA ASN A 150 -6.56 11.76 -5.38
C ASN A 150 -5.43 11.77 -6.40
N LYS A 151 -5.32 12.87 -7.17
CA LYS A 151 -4.26 13.06 -8.18
C LYS A 151 -2.88 13.32 -7.57
N ASN A 152 -2.83 13.69 -6.29
CA ASN A 152 -1.60 14.00 -5.56
C ASN A 152 -1.18 12.85 -4.63
N LEU A 153 -1.60 11.64 -4.93
CA LEU A 153 -1.23 10.46 -4.15
C LEU A 153 0.25 10.15 -4.37
N GLU A 154 1.02 10.04 -3.30
CA GLU A 154 2.45 9.73 -3.31
C GLU A 154 2.72 8.33 -2.74
N MET A 155 3.93 7.81 -2.97
CA MET A 155 4.38 6.60 -2.31
C MET A 155 4.56 6.84 -0.82
N ALA A 156 3.98 5.98 0.00
CA ALA A 156 4.21 6.00 1.44
C ALA A 156 5.69 5.72 1.71
N LYS A 157 6.32 6.57 2.52
CA LYS A 157 7.74 6.53 2.84
C LYS A 157 7.93 6.25 4.32
N ASN A 158 8.58 5.13 4.62
CA ASN A 158 8.92 4.76 5.98
C ASN A 158 10.44 4.82 6.16
N LYS A 159 10.90 5.57 7.17
CA LYS A 159 12.30 5.69 7.57
C LYS A 159 12.48 4.95 8.89
N LYS A 160 13.45 4.04 8.93
CA LYS A 160 13.77 3.25 10.13
C LYS A 160 15.24 3.39 10.46
N CYS A 161 15.52 3.63 11.74
CA CYS A 161 16.85 3.65 12.33
C CYS A 161 16.87 2.68 13.50
N GLU A 162 17.88 1.82 13.58
CA GLU A 162 18.06 0.84 14.64
C GLU A 162 19.47 0.88 15.19
N LEU A 163 19.59 0.68 16.51
CA LEU A 163 20.84 0.43 17.21
C LEU A 163 20.67 -0.76 18.13
N GLY A 164 21.57 -1.73 18.06
CA GLY A 164 21.46 -2.96 18.83
C GLY A 164 22.79 -3.38 19.45
N LEU A 165 22.68 -4.03 20.60
CA LEU A 165 23.79 -4.69 21.30
C LEU A 165 23.45 -6.17 21.46
N ASP A 166 24.37 -7.02 21.03
CA ASP A 166 24.29 -8.46 21.20
C ASP A 166 25.39 -8.89 22.18
N LEU A 167 24.97 -9.41 23.32
CA LEU A 167 25.86 -9.89 24.37
C LEU A 167 25.77 -11.41 24.45
N LYS A 168 26.90 -12.09 24.34
CA LYS A 168 27.02 -13.53 24.50
C LYS A 168 27.91 -13.84 25.69
N PHE A 169 27.33 -14.48 26.68
CA PHE A 169 28.07 -14.90 27.87
C PHE A 169 27.80 -16.37 28.17
N ASN A 170 28.82 -17.20 28.07
CA ASN A 170 28.76 -18.65 28.26
C ASN A 170 27.68 -19.30 27.36
N LYS A 171 26.59 -19.80 27.93
CA LYS A 171 25.45 -20.42 27.22
C LYS A 171 24.28 -19.46 27.02
N MET A 172 24.38 -18.21 27.50
CA MET A 172 23.31 -17.20 27.40
C MET A 172 23.62 -16.19 26.29
N ARG A 173 22.54 -15.69 25.65
CA ARG A 173 22.61 -14.59 24.69
C ARG A 173 21.55 -13.57 25.06
N PHE A 174 21.93 -12.30 25.07
CA PHE A 174 21.05 -11.16 25.29
C PHE A 174 21.10 -10.25 24.08
N PHE A 175 19.94 -9.78 23.65
CA PHE A 175 19.77 -8.84 22.54
C PHE A 175 19.02 -7.64 23.06
N ILE A 176 19.59 -6.47 22.89
CA ILE A 176 18.95 -5.19 23.19
C ILE A 176 18.92 -4.40 21.91
N THR A 177 17.75 -3.93 21.51
CA THR A 177 17.61 -3.12 20.29
C THR A 177 16.73 -1.91 20.61
N ALA A 178 17.25 -0.72 20.31
CA ALA A 178 16.48 0.50 20.24
C ALA A 178 16.23 0.84 18.78
N TYR A 179 15.02 1.26 18.44
CA TYR A 179 14.69 1.67 17.09
C TYR A 179 13.77 2.89 17.09
N GLN A 180 13.86 3.64 16.01
CA GLN A 180 12.96 4.74 15.69
C GLN A 180 12.40 4.54 14.29
N GLU A 181 11.11 4.66 14.14
CA GLU A 181 10.40 4.54 12.88
C GLU A 181 9.55 5.79 12.64
N LYS A 182 9.59 6.30 11.40
CA LYS A 182 8.83 7.47 10.98
C LYS A 182 8.21 7.19 9.60
N CYS A 183 6.88 7.21 9.55
CA CYS A 183 6.07 7.15 8.35
C CYS A 183 5.70 8.54 7.84
#